data_8ab84b01b61955864f2535e6c9b53e6d
#
_entry.id   8ab84b01b61955864f2535e6c9b53e6d
#
_cell.length_a   1.000
_cell.length_b   1.000
_cell.length_c   1.000
_cell.angle_alpha   90.00
_cell.angle_beta   90.00
_cell.angle_gamma   90.00
#
_symmetry.space_group_name_H-M   'P 1'
#
loop_
_entity.id
_entity.type
_entity.pdbx_description
1 polymer ?
#
loop_
_entity_poly.entity_id
_entity_poly.type
_entity_poly.pdbx_seq_one_letter_code
_entity_poly.pdbx_strand_id
1 'polypeptide(L)'
;MTRIAVIEKEKCNSIGCGDFLCIKLCPINRTGADCIIKGHDKKPIIDESLCTGCGICTNRCPFDAISIINLPEELKEEPIHRYGKNGFALYSLPSPIFGKVTGIIGKNGIGKSTAIKILAGVLKPNLNKLENKEGASYEQLIQFFKGTEKQSFFEKVKDNKIITSYKPQNVDLISKQIKGKVKDLLNKVDEKGKIDEITQMLQLKKILDADIDKVSGGELQRIAIAATVLKKANLYIFDEPTSFLDIKQRLIISKFIRSLADENTAVIVIEHDLVALDYIADIINIMYGKAGVFGIVSQQKPAKAGINTYLDGYLKEENIRIRDKPIRFNVKPPFEQKQLKKLTEWPMFSKSFGRFNLDAAKGAIYRQEMLGVVGENGIGKTTFVKVLAGVEKADNETEIDTVPISYKPQSLDSESEELVMNVLREANEKYSNDLIGPLELKPLMLKKINELSGGELQRVAIAEALGKKADLVLLDEPSAYLDVEQRLVVSKIIATFSAVRDKSIIVVDHDLVFIDYISDRIMVFDGESAVSGKAHSPDTMEKGMNHLLKEVDITLRREEITGRPRINKLDSVKDREQKIKGKYYYA
;
A
#
# COMPACT_ATOMS: atom_id res chain seq x y z
N MET A 1 -2.97 -2.27 34.31
CA MET A 1 -2.76 -1.70 32.95
C MET A 1 -1.88 -0.47 33.07
N THR A 2 -0.71 -0.48 32.48
CA THR A 2 0.19 0.69 32.46
C THR A 2 -0.34 1.65 31.39
N ARG A 3 -0.70 2.87 31.80
CA ARG A 3 -1.15 3.94 30.89
C ARG A 3 0.02 4.87 30.66
N ILE A 4 0.38 5.06 29.39
CA ILE A 4 1.45 5.98 29.02
C ILE A 4 0.96 7.01 27.98
N ALA A 5 1.49 8.22 28.06
CA ALA A 5 1.31 9.19 27.01
C ALA A 5 2.40 9.00 25.95
N VAL A 6 2.01 9.02 24.68
CA VAL A 6 2.91 8.86 23.55
C VAL A 6 2.71 10.01 22.58
N ILE A 7 3.82 10.45 21.95
CA ILE A 7 3.82 11.56 21.02
C ILE A 7 3.99 11.03 19.59
N GLU A 8 3.05 11.37 18.73
CA GLU A 8 3.19 11.25 17.28
C GLU A 8 3.99 12.47 16.79
N LYS A 9 5.30 12.29 16.64
CA LYS A 9 6.23 13.38 16.30
C LYS A 9 5.87 14.10 15.01
N GLU A 10 5.30 13.39 14.05
CA GLU A 10 4.87 13.93 12.75
C GLU A 10 3.72 14.93 12.90
N LYS A 11 2.78 14.69 13.82
CA LYS A 11 1.67 15.60 14.12
C LYS A 11 2.06 16.76 15.02
N CYS A 12 3.20 16.65 15.75
CA CYS A 12 3.58 17.64 16.73
C CYS A 12 4.13 18.92 16.08
N ASN A 13 3.49 20.05 16.32
CA ASN A 13 4.01 21.39 16.01
C ASN A 13 4.24 22.16 17.32
N SER A 14 5.46 22.08 17.86
CA SER A 14 5.82 22.64 19.16
C SER A 14 5.77 24.18 19.20
N ILE A 15 5.98 24.84 18.05
CA ILE A 15 5.92 26.30 17.93
C ILE A 15 4.45 26.73 17.86
N GLY A 16 3.67 26.09 16.99
CA GLY A 16 2.26 26.43 16.76
C GLY A 16 1.33 26.15 17.95
N CYS A 17 1.73 25.28 18.91
CA CYS A 17 0.94 24.99 20.11
C CYS A 17 1.20 25.97 21.28
N GLY A 18 1.99 27.02 21.10
CA GLY A 18 2.35 27.96 22.17
C GLY A 18 3.59 27.54 22.96
N ASP A 19 4.60 27.02 22.27
CA ASP A 19 5.92 26.60 22.80
C ASP A 19 5.82 25.52 23.88
N PHE A 20 5.66 24.28 23.44
CA PHE A 20 5.61 23.08 24.28
C PHE A 20 4.52 23.12 25.37
N LEU A 21 3.27 23.40 24.97
CA LEU A 21 2.12 23.44 25.87
C LEU A 21 2.02 22.19 26.77
N CYS A 22 2.36 21.01 26.26
CA CYS A 22 2.37 19.75 27.01
C CYS A 22 3.35 19.74 28.19
N ILE A 23 4.52 20.37 28.05
CA ILE A 23 5.50 20.53 29.17
C ILE A 23 4.91 21.42 30.24
N LYS A 24 4.34 22.56 29.85
CA LYS A 24 3.79 23.56 30.79
C LYS A 24 2.58 23.03 31.58
N LEU A 25 1.80 22.14 30.97
CA LEU A 25 0.57 21.60 31.56
C LEU A 25 0.76 20.28 32.32
N CYS A 26 1.91 19.64 32.19
CA CYS A 26 2.16 18.34 32.84
C CYS A 26 2.16 18.50 34.37
N PRO A 27 1.29 17.77 35.11
CA PRO A 27 1.28 17.84 36.56
C PRO A 27 2.60 17.40 37.17
N ILE A 28 3.25 16.38 36.63
CA ILE A 28 4.53 15.86 37.12
C ILE A 28 5.65 16.89 36.90
N ASN A 29 5.69 17.57 35.73
CA ASN A 29 6.65 18.65 35.53
C ASN A 29 6.47 19.80 36.54
N ARG A 30 5.19 20.10 36.91
CA ARG A 30 4.90 21.12 37.91
C ARG A 30 5.35 20.77 39.34
N THR A 31 5.56 19.48 39.61
CA THR A 31 6.17 19.03 40.90
C THR A 31 7.68 19.03 40.88
N GLY A 32 8.30 19.45 39.78
CA GLY A 32 9.77 19.54 39.65
C GLY A 32 10.45 18.31 39.06
N ALA A 33 9.67 17.29 38.60
CA ALA A 33 10.23 16.12 37.91
C ALA A 33 10.12 16.30 36.39
N ASP A 34 11.12 15.89 35.63
CA ASP A 34 11.23 16.05 34.20
C ASP A 34 10.48 14.94 33.42
N CYS A 35 9.16 14.85 33.59
CA CYS A 35 8.31 13.87 32.89
C CYS A 35 8.20 14.18 31.40
N ILE A 36 8.07 15.45 31.01
CA ILE A 36 8.05 15.88 29.60
C ILE A 36 9.14 16.92 29.42
N ILE A 37 10.10 16.65 28.57
CA ILE A 37 11.23 17.52 28.27
C ILE A 37 11.29 17.91 26.79
N LYS A 38 12.05 18.96 26.47
CA LYS A 38 12.31 19.39 25.10
C LYS A 38 13.40 18.52 24.46
N GLY A 39 13.08 17.82 23.37
CA GLY A 39 14.06 17.03 22.62
C GLY A 39 14.92 17.88 21.68
N HIS A 40 16.02 17.30 21.20
CA HIS A 40 16.97 17.94 20.27
C HIS A 40 16.31 18.25 18.91
N ASP A 41 15.32 17.48 18.50
CA ASP A 41 14.53 17.64 17.28
C ASP A 41 13.41 18.69 17.40
N LYS A 42 13.44 19.52 18.45
CA LYS A 42 12.39 20.48 18.80
C LYS A 42 11.01 19.83 19.01
N LYS A 43 10.96 18.54 19.30
CA LYS A 43 9.76 17.80 19.69
C LYS A 43 9.85 17.44 21.17
N PRO A 44 8.72 17.34 21.91
CA PRO A 44 8.77 16.91 23.30
C PRO A 44 9.12 15.42 23.41
N ILE A 45 9.77 15.06 24.52
CA ILE A 45 10.06 13.68 24.92
C ILE A 45 9.35 13.43 26.24
N ILE A 46 8.58 12.33 26.35
CA ILE A 46 7.89 11.95 27.58
C ILE A 46 8.66 10.81 28.24
N ASP A 47 8.93 10.92 29.53
CA ASP A 47 9.46 9.82 30.32
C ASP A 47 8.31 8.90 30.73
N GLU A 48 8.33 7.68 30.21
CA GLU A 48 7.27 6.68 30.41
C GLU A 48 7.21 6.19 31.85
N SER A 49 8.32 6.22 32.59
CA SER A 49 8.41 5.80 34.00
C SER A 49 7.80 6.83 34.95
N LEU A 50 7.86 8.11 34.59
CA LEU A 50 7.29 9.22 35.35
C LEU A 50 5.85 9.54 34.94
N CYS A 51 5.46 9.21 33.72
CA CYS A 51 4.15 9.55 33.18
C CYS A 51 3.02 8.71 33.83
N THR A 52 2.08 9.39 34.48
CA THR A 52 0.90 8.74 35.10
C THR A 52 -0.25 8.48 34.13
N GLY A 53 -0.12 8.87 32.84
CA GLY A 53 -1.20 8.73 31.86
C GLY A 53 -2.47 9.54 32.19
N CYS A 54 -2.34 10.69 32.84
CA CYS A 54 -3.47 11.51 33.32
C CYS A 54 -4.31 12.15 32.20
N GLY A 55 -3.82 12.21 30.94
CA GLY A 55 -4.55 12.72 29.78
C GLY A 55 -4.60 14.25 29.63
N ILE A 56 -4.02 15.03 30.54
CA ILE A 56 -4.10 16.51 30.46
C ILE A 56 -3.40 17.02 29.20
N CYS A 57 -2.21 16.52 28.89
CA CYS A 57 -1.46 16.90 27.70
C CYS A 57 -2.18 16.47 26.41
N THR A 58 -2.85 15.32 26.40
CA THR A 58 -3.63 14.82 25.27
C THR A 58 -4.83 15.75 24.97
N ASN A 59 -5.64 16.05 25.99
CA ASN A 59 -6.86 16.86 25.85
C ASN A 59 -6.56 18.33 25.49
N ARG A 60 -5.34 18.78 25.67
CA ARG A 60 -4.94 20.17 25.41
C ARG A 60 -4.02 20.34 24.21
N CYS A 61 -3.61 19.25 23.56
CA CYS A 61 -2.81 19.31 22.34
C CYS A 61 -3.67 19.77 21.16
N PRO A 62 -3.45 20.96 20.56
CA PRO A 62 -4.27 21.45 19.47
C PRO A 62 -4.05 20.68 18.16
N PHE A 63 -3.01 19.83 18.10
CA PHE A 63 -2.64 19.02 16.94
C PHE A 63 -2.96 17.54 17.13
N ASP A 64 -3.62 17.14 18.23
CA ASP A 64 -3.88 15.74 18.58
C ASP A 64 -2.63 14.83 18.48
N ALA A 65 -1.44 15.44 18.74
CA ALA A 65 -0.15 14.77 18.61
C ALA A 65 0.20 13.89 19.80
N ILE A 66 -0.56 13.95 20.91
CA ILE A 66 -0.33 13.15 22.11
C ILE A 66 -1.55 12.29 22.37
N SER A 67 -1.32 11.02 22.62
CA SER A 67 -2.38 10.07 22.97
C SER A 67 -2.01 9.23 24.18
N ILE A 68 -3.02 8.84 24.96
CA ILE A 68 -2.85 7.86 26.04
C ILE A 68 -3.03 6.47 25.43
N ILE A 69 -2.09 5.60 25.73
CA ILE A 69 -2.15 4.19 25.35
C ILE A 69 -2.24 3.35 26.62
N ASN A 70 -3.27 2.50 26.65
CA ASN A 70 -3.31 1.40 27.59
C ASN A 70 -2.44 0.30 26.98
N LEU A 71 -1.29 0.03 27.57
CA LEU A 71 -0.46 -1.09 27.12
C LEU A 71 -1.20 -2.39 27.46
N PRO A 72 -1.40 -3.31 26.48
CA PRO A 72 -1.89 -4.65 26.77
C PRO A 72 -0.99 -5.33 27.82
N GLU A 73 -1.56 -6.27 28.60
CA GLU A 73 -0.78 -7.01 29.60
C GLU A 73 0.36 -7.83 28.98
N GLU A 74 0.22 -8.19 27.70
CA GLU A 74 1.24 -8.86 26.88
C GLU A 74 2.51 -8.04 26.68
N LEU A 75 2.48 -6.71 26.84
CA LEU A 75 3.65 -5.83 26.76
C LEU A 75 4.45 -5.72 28.08
N LYS A 76 4.35 -6.71 28.96
CA LYS A 76 5.27 -6.87 30.11
C LYS A 76 6.69 -7.27 29.66
N GLU A 77 6.82 -7.73 28.40
CA GLU A 77 8.10 -8.07 27.80
C GLU A 77 8.83 -6.80 27.28
N GLU A 78 10.15 -6.83 27.33
CA GLU A 78 10.95 -5.76 26.73
C GLU A 78 10.83 -5.78 25.20
N PRO A 79 10.81 -4.60 24.55
CA PRO A 79 10.78 -4.54 23.10
C PRO A 79 12.07 -5.09 22.50
N ILE A 80 11.95 -5.80 21.38
CA ILE A 80 13.06 -6.34 20.61
C ILE A 80 13.91 -5.21 20.01
N HIS A 81 13.23 -4.16 19.54
CA HIS A 81 13.89 -2.99 18.96
C HIS A 81 13.11 -1.72 19.26
N ARG A 82 13.83 -0.64 19.54
CA ARG A 82 13.25 0.68 19.78
C ARG A 82 14.06 1.77 19.09
N TYR A 83 13.38 2.66 18.37
CA TYR A 83 13.98 3.83 17.72
C TYR A 83 14.02 5.04 18.68
N GLY A 84 14.91 5.03 19.68
CA GLY A 84 15.09 6.13 20.62
C GLY A 84 14.07 6.18 21.76
N LYS A 85 14.26 7.13 22.69
CA LYS A 85 13.30 7.38 23.79
C LYS A 85 11.98 7.86 23.18
N ASN A 86 10.85 7.26 23.59
CA ASN A 86 9.51 7.50 23.01
C ASN A 86 9.42 7.31 21.49
N GLY A 87 10.40 6.65 20.88
CA GLY A 87 10.32 6.21 19.50
C GLY A 87 9.55 4.90 19.36
N PHE A 88 9.28 4.54 18.11
CA PHE A 88 8.60 3.29 17.79
C PHE A 88 9.30 2.08 18.45
N ALA A 89 8.51 1.18 19.02
CA ALA A 89 8.98 -0.05 19.67
C ALA A 89 8.36 -1.29 19.01
N LEU A 90 9.19 -2.28 18.67
CA LEU A 90 8.76 -3.57 18.12
C LEU A 90 8.89 -4.66 19.18
N TYR A 91 7.81 -5.38 19.47
CA TYR A 91 7.75 -6.37 20.55
C TYR A 91 7.84 -7.81 20.09
N SER A 92 7.53 -8.11 18.84
CA SER A 92 7.60 -9.46 18.31
C SER A 92 8.02 -9.51 16.85
N LEU A 93 8.47 -10.67 16.38
CA LEU A 93 8.89 -10.93 15.01
C LEU A 93 8.00 -12.03 14.39
N PRO A 94 7.73 -11.99 13.08
CA PRO A 94 7.12 -13.12 12.38
C PRO A 94 8.11 -14.30 12.31
N SER A 95 7.58 -15.53 12.34
CA SER A 95 8.40 -16.74 12.21
C SER A 95 8.28 -17.28 10.79
N PRO A 96 9.39 -17.44 10.04
CA PRO A 96 9.36 -18.12 8.74
C PRO A 96 9.09 -19.63 8.92
N ILE A 97 8.27 -20.20 8.06
CA ILE A 97 8.03 -21.65 8.00
C ILE A 97 8.57 -22.19 6.69
N PHE A 98 9.50 -23.12 6.77
CA PHE A 98 10.05 -23.81 5.59
C PHE A 98 8.94 -24.61 4.90
N GLY A 99 8.93 -24.59 3.58
CA GLY A 99 7.87 -25.16 2.75
C GLY A 99 6.64 -24.27 2.57
N LYS A 100 6.62 -23.04 3.13
CA LYS A 100 5.46 -22.15 3.06
C LYS A 100 5.84 -20.70 2.76
N VAL A 101 4.88 -19.98 2.20
CA VAL A 101 4.93 -18.53 2.08
C VAL A 101 4.16 -17.88 3.24
N THR A 102 4.88 -17.11 4.06
CA THR A 102 4.32 -16.33 5.17
C THR A 102 4.04 -14.92 4.70
N GLY A 103 2.77 -14.53 4.67
CA GLY A 103 2.35 -13.15 4.39
C GLY A 103 2.30 -12.31 5.67
N ILE A 104 2.63 -11.03 5.54
CA ILE A 104 2.53 -10.05 6.63
C ILE A 104 1.58 -8.95 6.19
N ILE A 105 0.55 -8.67 7.02
CA ILE A 105 -0.42 -7.60 6.78
C ILE A 105 -0.54 -6.71 8.03
N GLY A 106 -0.79 -5.43 7.84
CA GLY A 106 -0.97 -4.44 8.90
C GLY A 106 -0.90 -3.02 8.37
N LYS A 107 -1.30 -2.05 9.19
CA LYS A 107 -1.27 -0.61 8.86
C LYS A 107 0.16 -0.13 8.54
N ASN A 108 0.26 0.99 7.83
CA ASN A 108 1.55 1.65 7.66
C ASN A 108 2.06 2.20 8.99
N GLY A 109 3.40 2.27 9.14
CA GLY A 109 4.04 2.74 10.39
C GLY A 109 3.96 1.78 11.59
N ILE A 110 3.48 0.52 11.41
CA ILE A 110 3.35 -0.47 12.49
C ILE A 110 4.59 -1.38 12.64
N GLY A 111 5.65 -1.10 11.87
CA GLY A 111 6.94 -1.80 11.99
C GLY A 111 7.10 -3.03 11.13
N LYS A 112 6.27 -3.25 10.08
CA LYS A 112 6.41 -4.38 9.15
C LYS A 112 7.83 -4.48 8.58
N SER A 113 8.30 -3.39 7.93
CA SER A 113 9.65 -3.35 7.34
C SER A 113 10.76 -3.43 8.39
N THR A 114 10.54 -2.95 9.63
CA THR A 114 11.49 -3.12 10.74
C THR A 114 11.64 -4.60 11.10
N ALA A 115 10.51 -5.32 11.24
CA ALA A 115 10.52 -6.74 11.58
C ALA A 115 11.27 -7.58 10.55
N ILE A 116 10.98 -7.37 9.25
CA ILE A 116 11.67 -8.14 8.20
C ILE A 116 13.14 -7.75 8.02
N LYS A 117 13.52 -6.47 8.24
CA LYS A 117 14.94 -6.06 8.24
C LYS A 117 15.75 -6.72 9.36
N ILE A 118 15.12 -6.97 10.51
CA ILE A 118 15.75 -7.74 11.60
C ILE A 118 15.94 -9.20 11.17
N LEU A 119 14.92 -9.85 10.61
CA LEU A 119 15.02 -11.22 10.10
C LEU A 119 16.02 -11.34 8.95
N ALA A 120 16.13 -10.32 8.10
CA ALA A 120 17.09 -10.25 7.01
C ALA A 120 18.53 -9.96 7.47
N GLY A 121 18.76 -9.68 8.74
CA GLY A 121 20.08 -9.27 9.26
C GLY A 121 20.53 -7.88 8.80
N VAL A 122 19.67 -7.11 8.13
CA VAL A 122 19.96 -5.72 7.69
C VAL A 122 19.89 -4.74 8.86
N LEU A 123 19.01 -5.01 9.83
CA LEU A 123 18.87 -4.22 11.05
C LEU A 123 19.18 -5.11 12.26
N LYS A 124 20.21 -4.73 13.03
CA LYS A 124 20.49 -5.36 14.33
C LYS A 124 19.58 -4.75 15.39
N PRO A 125 18.73 -5.53 16.05
CA PRO A 125 17.85 -5.00 17.10
C PRO A 125 18.67 -4.59 18.34
N ASN A 126 18.19 -3.61 19.11
CA ASN A 126 18.91 -3.10 20.27
C ASN A 126 18.44 -3.64 21.62
N LEU A 127 17.43 -4.51 21.64
CA LEU A 127 16.85 -5.10 22.87
C LEU A 127 16.57 -4.04 23.94
N ASN A 128 15.95 -2.92 23.55
CA ASN A 128 15.64 -1.76 24.38
C ASN A 128 16.87 -0.99 24.96
N LYS A 129 18.09 -1.37 24.60
CA LYS A 129 19.34 -0.72 25.04
C LYS A 129 19.73 0.36 24.04
N LEU A 130 19.24 1.58 24.26
CA LEU A 130 19.43 2.71 23.31
C LEU A 130 20.88 3.17 23.18
N GLU A 131 21.72 2.88 24.18
CA GLU A 131 23.15 3.20 24.18
C GLU A 131 23.96 2.28 23.26
N ASN A 132 23.44 1.09 22.96
CA ASN A 132 24.09 0.11 22.10
C ASN A 132 23.88 0.44 20.63
N LYS A 133 24.76 1.25 20.04
CA LYS A 133 24.72 1.62 18.61
C LYS A 133 25.02 0.47 17.65
N GLU A 134 25.74 -0.57 18.09
CA GLU A 134 26.11 -1.72 17.27
C GLU A 134 24.98 -2.76 17.17
N GLY A 135 23.98 -2.65 18.04
CA GLY A 135 22.87 -3.62 18.14
C GLY A 135 23.27 -4.90 18.90
N ALA A 136 22.30 -5.79 19.07
CA ALA A 136 22.51 -7.05 19.80
C ALA A 136 23.28 -8.07 18.97
N SER A 137 24.13 -8.86 19.62
CA SER A 137 24.78 -10.03 19.01
C SER A 137 23.80 -11.21 18.89
N TYR A 138 24.13 -12.22 18.07
CA TYR A 138 23.29 -13.41 17.95
C TYR A 138 23.15 -14.16 19.28
N GLU A 139 24.19 -14.18 20.14
CA GLU A 139 24.13 -14.77 21.49
C GLU A 139 23.09 -14.07 22.36
N GLN A 140 23.05 -12.74 22.32
CA GLN A 140 22.07 -11.96 23.05
C GLN A 140 20.66 -12.18 22.53
N LEU A 141 20.47 -12.33 21.21
CA LEU A 141 19.18 -12.63 20.60
C LEU A 141 18.71 -14.05 20.97
N ILE A 142 19.59 -15.05 20.91
CA ILE A 142 19.30 -16.42 21.33
C ILE A 142 18.88 -16.47 22.79
N GLN A 143 19.58 -15.75 23.66
CA GLN A 143 19.24 -15.67 25.08
C GLN A 143 17.90 -14.94 25.32
N PHE A 144 17.63 -13.86 24.57
CA PHE A 144 16.39 -13.09 24.67
C PHE A 144 15.17 -13.95 24.25
N PHE A 145 15.30 -14.74 23.19
CA PHE A 145 14.25 -15.62 22.69
C PHE A 145 14.26 -17.02 23.29
N LYS A 146 14.96 -17.25 24.41
CA LYS A 146 15.06 -18.55 25.04
C LYS A 146 13.69 -19.20 25.29
N GLY A 147 13.52 -20.45 24.84
CA GLY A 147 12.28 -21.21 24.99
C GLY A 147 11.22 -20.91 23.91
N THR A 148 11.51 -20.10 22.91
CA THR A 148 10.62 -19.81 21.78
C THR A 148 11.17 -20.39 20.47
N GLU A 149 10.31 -20.54 19.44
CA GLU A 149 10.74 -20.92 18.08
C GLU A 149 11.80 -19.98 17.47
N LYS A 150 11.80 -18.72 17.88
CA LYS A 150 12.74 -17.69 17.42
C LYS A 150 14.17 -17.96 17.93
N GLN A 151 14.33 -18.63 19.07
CA GLN A 151 15.64 -19.09 19.52
C GLN A 151 16.29 -19.98 18.46
N SER A 152 15.60 -21.04 18.02
CA SER A 152 16.10 -21.97 17.00
C SER A 152 16.37 -21.28 15.66
N PHE A 153 15.56 -20.28 15.30
CA PHE A 153 15.79 -19.47 14.11
C PHE A 153 17.14 -18.73 14.17
N PHE A 154 17.40 -17.98 15.25
CA PHE A 154 18.66 -17.23 15.40
C PHE A 154 19.88 -18.14 15.58
N GLU A 155 19.75 -19.30 16.20
CA GLU A 155 20.79 -20.32 16.25
C GLU A 155 21.18 -20.78 14.84
N LYS A 156 20.18 -21.11 13.99
CA LYS A 156 20.40 -21.53 12.60
C LYS A 156 20.99 -20.41 11.74
N VAL A 157 20.61 -19.14 11.97
CA VAL A 157 21.21 -17.98 11.29
C VAL A 157 22.68 -17.82 11.71
N LYS A 158 22.99 -17.91 13.02
CA LYS A 158 24.35 -17.87 13.54
C LYS A 158 25.25 -18.97 12.94
N ASP A 159 24.70 -20.18 12.81
CA ASP A 159 25.38 -21.33 12.24
C ASP A 159 25.46 -21.30 10.69
N ASN A 160 25.01 -20.24 10.03
CA ASN A 160 24.88 -20.13 8.57
C ASN A 160 24.01 -21.23 7.92
N LYS A 161 23.12 -21.86 8.68
CA LYS A 161 22.12 -22.81 8.17
C LYS A 161 20.93 -22.11 7.53
N ILE A 162 20.66 -20.88 7.94
CA ILE A 162 19.69 -19.98 7.29
C ILE A 162 20.46 -18.82 6.67
N ILE A 163 20.36 -18.72 5.34
CA ILE A 163 20.93 -17.64 4.54
C ILE A 163 19.77 -16.85 3.96
N THR A 164 19.73 -15.55 4.25
CA THR A 164 18.61 -14.68 3.87
C THR A 164 18.96 -13.83 2.67
N SER A 165 18.02 -13.72 1.72
CA SER A 165 18.05 -12.72 0.64
C SER A 165 16.84 -11.81 0.75
N TYR A 166 17.06 -10.50 0.71
CA TYR A 166 16.05 -9.47 0.97
C TYR A 166 15.86 -8.52 -0.21
N LYS A 167 14.63 -8.35 -0.67
CA LYS A 167 14.19 -7.34 -1.63
C LYS A 167 13.57 -6.17 -0.86
N PRO A 168 14.18 -4.97 -0.85
CA PRO A 168 13.66 -3.80 -0.14
C PRO A 168 12.43 -3.20 -0.85
N GLN A 169 11.65 -2.41 -0.11
CA GLN A 169 10.48 -1.69 -0.63
C GLN A 169 10.87 -0.67 -1.71
N ASN A 170 11.81 0.22 -1.41
CA ASN A 170 12.20 1.31 -2.30
C ASN A 170 13.23 0.86 -3.33
N VAL A 171 12.78 0.43 -4.50
CA VAL A 171 13.66 0.03 -5.61
C VAL A 171 14.19 1.23 -6.41
N ASP A 172 13.49 2.36 -6.41
CA ASP A 172 13.89 3.58 -7.14
C ASP A 172 15.23 4.15 -6.70
N LEU A 173 15.63 3.91 -5.43
CA LEU A 173 16.94 4.28 -4.93
C LEU A 173 18.07 3.46 -5.56
N ILE A 174 17.76 2.24 -6.03
CA ILE A 174 18.73 1.35 -6.66
C ILE A 174 19.18 1.94 -7.99
N SER A 175 18.25 2.38 -8.84
CA SER A 175 18.57 2.98 -10.15
C SER A 175 19.37 4.29 -10.05
N LYS A 176 19.21 5.03 -8.94
CA LYS A 176 19.98 6.26 -8.69
C LYS A 176 21.42 5.98 -8.24
N GLN A 177 21.67 4.84 -7.59
CA GLN A 177 22.98 4.49 -7.01
C GLN A 177 23.81 3.54 -7.88
N ILE A 178 23.17 2.72 -8.70
CA ILE A 178 23.80 1.69 -9.53
C ILE A 178 23.67 2.09 -11.00
N LYS A 179 24.76 1.97 -11.76
CA LYS A 179 24.80 2.22 -13.21
C LYS A 179 25.22 0.96 -13.96
N GLY A 180 24.78 0.84 -15.20
CA GLY A 180 25.16 -0.22 -16.12
C GLY A 180 23.97 -0.98 -16.70
N LYS A 181 24.27 -1.94 -17.56
CA LYS A 181 23.25 -2.78 -18.20
C LYS A 181 22.64 -3.77 -17.22
N VAL A 182 21.34 -4.00 -17.35
CA VAL A 182 20.58 -4.95 -16.52
C VAL A 182 21.23 -6.32 -16.50
N LYS A 183 21.64 -6.84 -17.68
CA LYS A 183 22.31 -8.14 -17.81
C LYS A 183 23.57 -8.24 -16.97
N ASP A 184 24.44 -7.21 -17.03
CA ASP A 184 25.72 -7.22 -16.31
C ASP A 184 25.51 -7.15 -14.80
N LEU A 185 24.50 -6.40 -14.37
CA LEU A 185 24.14 -6.28 -12.96
C LEU A 185 23.58 -7.60 -12.40
N LEU A 186 22.71 -8.28 -13.16
CA LEU A 186 22.17 -9.58 -12.77
C LEU A 186 23.24 -10.68 -12.77
N ASN A 187 24.16 -10.68 -13.74
CA ASN A 187 25.28 -11.61 -13.78
C ASN A 187 26.18 -11.51 -12.54
N LYS A 188 26.42 -10.29 -12.03
CA LYS A 188 27.24 -10.07 -10.81
C LYS A 188 26.66 -10.69 -9.55
N VAL A 189 25.34 -10.87 -9.50
CA VAL A 189 24.63 -11.42 -8.33
C VAL A 189 24.13 -12.84 -8.55
N ASP A 190 24.36 -13.42 -9.73
CA ASP A 190 23.95 -14.79 -10.06
C ASP A 190 24.89 -15.82 -9.44
N GLU A 191 24.61 -16.17 -8.19
CA GLU A 191 25.33 -17.24 -7.45
C GLU A 191 24.79 -18.65 -7.79
N LYS A 192 23.66 -18.73 -8.52
CA LYS A 192 22.98 -20.00 -8.85
C LYS A 192 23.21 -20.45 -10.29
N GLY A 193 23.68 -19.57 -11.17
CA GLY A 193 23.80 -19.85 -12.63
C GLY A 193 22.42 -19.96 -13.31
N LYS A 194 21.39 -19.26 -12.81
CA LYS A 194 20.00 -19.39 -13.27
C LYS A 194 19.42 -18.11 -13.89
N ILE A 195 20.28 -17.21 -14.34
CA ILE A 195 19.85 -15.93 -14.90
C ILE A 195 18.85 -16.08 -16.05
N ASP A 196 19.10 -17.02 -16.99
CA ASP A 196 18.25 -17.22 -18.17
C ASP A 196 16.85 -17.73 -17.77
N GLU A 197 16.77 -18.68 -16.84
CA GLU A 197 15.52 -19.24 -16.32
C GLU A 197 14.69 -18.13 -15.63
N ILE A 198 15.31 -17.42 -14.67
CA ILE A 198 14.64 -16.40 -13.86
C ILE A 198 14.23 -15.21 -14.70
N THR A 199 15.08 -14.73 -15.62
CA THR A 199 14.73 -13.61 -16.50
C THR A 199 13.64 -13.96 -17.50
N GLN A 200 13.54 -15.23 -17.91
CA GLN A 200 12.41 -15.70 -18.71
C GLN A 200 11.10 -15.71 -17.90
N MET A 201 11.11 -16.29 -16.70
CA MET A 201 9.92 -16.35 -15.82
C MET A 201 9.40 -14.95 -15.45
N LEU A 202 10.31 -14.00 -15.24
CA LEU A 202 9.99 -12.61 -14.88
C LEU A 202 9.81 -11.68 -16.10
N GLN A 203 9.83 -12.22 -17.33
CA GLN A 203 9.67 -11.49 -18.59
C GLN A 203 10.64 -10.29 -18.72
N LEU A 204 11.92 -10.49 -18.38
CA LEU A 204 12.96 -9.47 -18.43
C LEU A 204 13.82 -9.52 -19.71
N LYS A 205 13.63 -10.53 -20.58
CA LYS A 205 14.51 -10.75 -21.77
C LYS A 205 14.63 -9.52 -22.69
N LYS A 206 13.51 -8.77 -22.86
CA LYS A 206 13.48 -7.59 -23.74
C LYS A 206 14.33 -6.42 -23.24
N ILE A 207 14.64 -6.38 -21.95
CA ILE A 207 15.31 -5.24 -21.28
C ILE A 207 16.70 -5.57 -20.74
N LEU A 208 17.23 -6.78 -21.00
CA LEU A 208 18.55 -7.19 -20.49
C LEU A 208 19.70 -6.29 -20.97
N ASP A 209 19.60 -5.76 -22.19
CA ASP A 209 20.60 -4.86 -22.77
C ASP A 209 20.35 -3.37 -22.49
N ALA A 210 19.25 -3.04 -21.80
CA ALA A 210 18.93 -1.66 -21.39
C ALA A 210 19.78 -1.24 -20.19
N ASP A 211 20.02 0.08 -20.08
CA ASP A 211 20.62 0.69 -18.90
C ASP A 211 19.60 0.75 -17.77
N ILE A 212 20.02 0.50 -16.52
CA ILE A 212 19.15 0.43 -15.34
C ILE A 212 18.41 1.73 -15.03
N ASP A 213 18.92 2.88 -15.47
CA ASP A 213 18.32 4.20 -15.31
C ASP A 213 17.22 4.51 -16.34
N LYS A 214 17.09 3.67 -17.38
CA LYS A 214 16.11 3.83 -18.47
C LYS A 214 14.93 2.87 -18.36
N VAL A 215 14.92 1.97 -17.35
CA VAL A 215 13.83 1.03 -17.17
C VAL A 215 12.68 1.66 -16.40
N SER A 216 11.46 1.19 -16.66
CA SER A 216 10.26 1.61 -15.93
C SER A 216 10.27 1.11 -14.48
N GLY A 217 9.45 1.72 -13.59
CA GLY A 217 9.32 1.30 -12.20
C GLY A 217 8.91 -0.18 -12.06
N GLY A 218 8.00 -0.66 -12.90
CA GLY A 218 7.58 -2.07 -12.89
C GLY A 218 8.68 -3.03 -13.38
N GLU A 219 9.50 -2.61 -14.35
CA GLU A 219 10.67 -3.38 -14.79
C GLU A 219 11.75 -3.41 -13.71
N LEU A 220 12.01 -2.29 -13.06
CA LEU A 220 12.96 -2.17 -11.95
C LEU A 220 12.55 -3.07 -10.77
N GLN A 221 11.25 -3.13 -10.48
CA GLN A 221 10.69 -4.02 -9.47
C GLN A 221 10.98 -5.50 -9.81
N ARG A 222 10.75 -5.93 -11.05
CA ARG A 222 11.03 -7.30 -11.51
C ARG A 222 12.54 -7.61 -11.52
N ILE A 223 13.38 -6.64 -11.87
CA ILE A 223 14.86 -6.76 -11.80
C ILE A 223 15.28 -6.96 -10.34
N ALA A 224 14.75 -6.20 -9.39
CA ALA A 224 15.06 -6.35 -7.97
C ALA A 224 14.65 -7.71 -7.41
N ILE A 225 13.50 -8.25 -7.84
CA ILE A 225 13.06 -9.62 -7.50
C ILE A 225 14.03 -10.65 -8.08
N ALA A 226 14.41 -10.52 -9.38
CA ALA A 226 15.40 -11.39 -10.02
C ALA A 226 16.73 -11.39 -9.26
N ALA A 227 17.27 -10.21 -8.96
CA ALA A 227 18.52 -10.07 -8.21
C ALA A 227 18.46 -10.70 -6.81
N THR A 228 17.29 -10.65 -6.15
CA THR A 228 17.08 -11.29 -4.84
C THR A 228 17.10 -12.81 -4.95
N VAL A 229 16.46 -13.38 -5.98
CA VAL A 229 16.31 -14.84 -6.12
C VAL A 229 17.56 -15.49 -6.73
N LEU A 230 18.36 -14.76 -7.49
CA LEU A 230 19.63 -15.25 -8.05
C LEU A 230 20.69 -15.54 -6.96
N LYS A 231 20.59 -14.91 -5.78
CA LYS A 231 21.48 -15.22 -4.66
C LYS A 231 21.18 -16.59 -4.04
N LYS A 232 22.22 -17.28 -3.58
CA LYS A 232 22.09 -18.52 -2.80
C LYS A 232 21.51 -18.19 -1.43
N ALA A 233 20.23 -18.46 -1.24
CA ALA A 233 19.52 -18.28 0.02
C ALA A 233 18.46 -19.37 0.19
N ASN A 234 18.05 -19.61 1.44
CA ASN A 234 16.95 -20.49 1.79
C ASN A 234 15.86 -19.76 2.60
N LEU A 235 16.02 -18.45 2.81
CA LEU A 235 14.99 -17.55 3.27
C LEU A 235 14.92 -16.34 2.35
N TYR A 236 13.85 -16.23 1.58
CA TYR A 236 13.57 -15.05 0.73
C TYR A 236 12.58 -14.13 1.40
N ILE A 237 12.90 -12.84 1.45
CA ILE A 237 12.04 -11.80 2.03
C ILE A 237 11.75 -10.73 0.98
N PHE A 238 10.47 -10.49 0.73
CA PHE A 238 10.01 -9.50 -0.25
C PHE A 238 9.17 -8.43 0.44
N ASP A 239 9.59 -7.17 0.36
CA ASP A 239 8.85 -6.01 0.85
C ASP A 239 8.12 -5.36 -0.32
N GLU A 240 6.79 -5.51 -0.35
CA GLU A 240 5.89 -5.03 -1.39
C GLU A 240 6.35 -5.40 -2.83
N PRO A 241 6.43 -6.69 -3.17
CA PRO A 241 6.93 -7.10 -4.48
C PRO A 241 5.99 -6.76 -5.64
N THR A 242 4.70 -6.48 -5.40
CA THR A 242 3.74 -6.18 -6.47
C THR A 242 3.49 -4.70 -6.70
N SER A 243 4.16 -3.80 -5.96
CA SER A 243 4.08 -2.36 -6.16
C SER A 243 4.53 -1.96 -7.57
N PHE A 244 3.87 -0.96 -8.19
CA PHE A 244 4.12 -0.45 -9.56
C PHE A 244 3.81 -1.45 -10.69
N LEU A 245 3.31 -2.65 -10.38
CA LEU A 245 2.96 -3.66 -11.36
C LEU A 245 1.48 -3.60 -11.72
N ASP A 246 1.18 -3.81 -13.00
CA ASP A 246 -0.18 -4.04 -13.46
C ASP A 246 -0.69 -5.43 -13.03
N ILE A 247 -1.97 -5.68 -13.25
CA ILE A 247 -2.66 -6.90 -12.81
C ILE A 247 -1.97 -8.17 -13.34
N LYS A 248 -1.57 -8.18 -14.61
CA LYS A 248 -0.92 -9.33 -15.25
C LYS A 248 0.46 -9.60 -14.64
N GLN A 249 1.24 -8.54 -14.47
CA GLN A 249 2.56 -8.63 -13.87
C GLN A 249 2.48 -9.03 -12.39
N ARG A 250 1.51 -8.51 -11.61
CA ARG A 250 1.28 -8.93 -10.21
C ARG A 250 1.05 -10.43 -10.11
N LEU A 251 0.29 -11.01 -11.03
CA LEU A 251 0.03 -12.45 -11.05
C LEU A 251 1.25 -13.28 -11.41
N ILE A 252 2.03 -12.86 -12.41
CA ILE A 252 3.26 -13.53 -12.78
C ILE A 252 4.22 -13.56 -11.59
N ILE A 253 4.42 -12.42 -10.94
CA ILE A 253 5.25 -12.30 -9.74
C ILE A 253 4.69 -13.14 -8.59
N SER A 254 3.38 -13.12 -8.39
CA SER A 254 2.72 -13.90 -7.35
C SER A 254 2.92 -15.41 -7.55
N LYS A 255 2.75 -15.91 -8.78
CA LYS A 255 3.04 -17.30 -9.14
C LYS A 255 4.52 -17.65 -8.92
N PHE A 256 5.41 -16.78 -9.36
CA PHE A 256 6.86 -16.95 -9.22
C PHE A 256 7.28 -17.00 -7.75
N ILE A 257 6.85 -16.04 -6.92
CA ILE A 257 7.19 -16.02 -5.49
C ILE A 257 6.66 -17.26 -4.78
N ARG A 258 5.44 -17.69 -5.10
CA ARG A 258 4.86 -18.91 -4.53
C ARG A 258 5.66 -20.16 -4.89
N SER A 259 6.21 -20.24 -6.09
CA SER A 259 7.02 -21.38 -6.54
C SER A 259 8.40 -21.49 -5.87
N LEU A 260 8.84 -20.43 -5.16
CA LEU A 260 10.13 -20.45 -4.46
C LEU A 260 10.09 -21.26 -3.15
N ALA A 261 8.91 -21.44 -2.55
CA ALA A 261 8.78 -22.17 -1.29
C ALA A 261 8.80 -23.68 -1.54
N ASP A 262 9.82 -24.35 -1.00
CA ASP A 262 9.99 -25.79 -0.99
C ASP A 262 10.43 -26.26 0.41
N GLU A 263 10.57 -27.56 0.63
CA GLU A 263 10.91 -28.14 1.94
C GLU A 263 12.14 -27.49 2.61
N ASN A 264 13.06 -26.94 1.81
CA ASN A 264 14.30 -26.32 2.27
C ASN A 264 14.27 -24.79 2.20
N THR A 265 13.21 -24.19 1.66
CA THR A 265 13.11 -22.76 1.41
C THR A 265 11.86 -22.18 2.05
N ALA A 266 12.03 -21.12 2.82
CA ALA A 266 10.94 -20.29 3.35
C ALA A 266 10.85 -18.95 2.62
N VAL A 267 9.64 -18.42 2.51
CA VAL A 267 9.41 -17.11 1.89
C VAL A 267 8.58 -16.25 2.83
N ILE A 268 8.97 -14.97 3.01
CA ILE A 268 8.19 -13.95 3.71
C ILE A 268 7.84 -12.84 2.73
N VAL A 269 6.57 -12.41 2.74
CA VAL A 269 6.08 -11.34 1.86
C VAL A 269 5.29 -10.34 2.67
N ILE A 270 5.63 -9.05 2.57
CA ILE A 270 4.74 -7.95 2.97
C ILE A 270 3.98 -7.51 1.74
N GLU A 271 2.66 -7.46 1.83
CA GLU A 271 1.81 -7.02 0.73
C GLU A 271 0.60 -6.22 1.22
N HIS A 272 0.21 -5.22 0.42
CA HIS A 272 -0.97 -4.40 0.62
C HIS A 272 -2.11 -4.72 -0.36
N ASP A 273 -1.84 -5.45 -1.43
CA ASP A 273 -2.86 -5.98 -2.32
C ASP A 273 -3.42 -7.28 -1.73
N LEU A 274 -4.68 -7.24 -1.27
CA LEU A 274 -5.34 -8.40 -0.64
C LEU A 274 -5.51 -9.57 -1.61
N VAL A 275 -5.67 -9.28 -2.91
CA VAL A 275 -5.85 -10.30 -3.94
C VAL A 275 -4.52 -11.02 -4.17
N ALA A 276 -3.43 -10.25 -4.33
CA ALA A 276 -2.09 -10.79 -4.46
C ALA A 276 -1.67 -11.56 -3.20
N LEU A 277 -1.89 -11.00 -2.01
CA LEU A 277 -1.52 -11.63 -0.75
C LEU A 277 -2.25 -12.97 -0.54
N ASP A 278 -3.57 -13.04 -0.81
CA ASP A 278 -4.36 -14.28 -0.70
C ASP A 278 -3.93 -15.34 -1.70
N TYR A 279 -3.40 -14.93 -2.84
CA TYR A 279 -2.87 -15.83 -3.85
C TYR A 279 -1.47 -16.36 -3.51
N ILE A 280 -0.58 -15.48 -3.00
CA ILE A 280 0.81 -15.81 -2.70
C ILE A 280 0.93 -16.62 -1.41
N ALA A 281 0.28 -16.16 -0.31
CA ALA A 281 0.53 -16.66 1.03
C ALA A 281 -0.22 -17.95 1.36
N ASP A 282 0.43 -18.82 2.13
CA ASP A 282 -0.19 -19.98 2.76
C ASP A 282 -0.68 -19.64 4.17
N ILE A 283 0.10 -18.82 4.87
CA ILE A 283 -0.16 -18.35 6.24
C ILE A 283 0.04 -16.84 6.34
N ILE A 284 -0.65 -16.22 7.28
CA ILE A 284 -0.61 -14.77 7.52
C ILE A 284 -0.25 -14.49 8.97
N ASN A 285 0.67 -13.55 9.17
CA ASN A 285 0.84 -12.83 10.42
C ASN A 285 0.19 -11.44 10.28
N ILE A 286 -0.66 -11.08 11.24
CA ILE A 286 -1.23 -9.74 11.33
C ILE A 286 -0.34 -8.92 12.26
N MET A 287 0.16 -7.80 11.78
CA MET A 287 0.84 -6.82 12.64
C MET A 287 -0.16 -5.77 13.12
N TYR A 288 -0.21 -5.58 14.43
CA TYR A 288 -1.14 -4.67 15.08
C TYR A 288 -0.42 -3.82 16.14
N GLY A 289 -1.11 -2.79 16.64
CA GLY A 289 -0.57 -1.84 17.58
C GLY A 289 -0.97 -0.42 17.21
N LYS A 290 -0.09 0.55 17.47
CA LYS A 290 -0.30 1.95 17.09
C LYS A 290 0.82 2.42 16.16
N ALA A 291 0.43 2.92 14.98
CA ALA A 291 1.37 3.45 13.99
C ALA A 291 2.31 4.50 14.60
N GLY A 292 3.60 4.41 14.31
CA GLY A 292 4.64 5.29 14.85
C GLY A 292 5.00 5.09 16.32
N VAL A 293 4.31 4.20 17.04
CA VAL A 293 4.47 4.00 18.48
C VAL A 293 4.95 2.62 18.84
N PHE A 294 4.15 1.61 18.54
CA PHE A 294 4.52 0.22 18.78
C PHE A 294 3.87 -0.74 17.80
N GLY A 295 4.52 -1.90 17.60
CA GLY A 295 4.01 -2.98 16.80
C GLY A 295 4.22 -4.35 17.43
N ILE A 296 3.22 -5.21 17.25
CA ILE A 296 3.19 -6.59 17.71
C ILE A 296 2.77 -7.46 16.52
N VAL A 297 3.33 -8.67 16.46
CA VAL A 297 2.97 -9.68 15.45
C VAL A 297 2.02 -10.68 16.07
N SER A 298 0.86 -10.93 15.44
CA SER A 298 -0.12 -11.92 15.88
C SER A 298 0.38 -13.35 15.71
N GLN A 299 -0.34 -14.28 16.29
CA GLN A 299 -0.20 -15.69 15.95
C GLN A 299 -0.48 -15.93 14.47
N GLN A 300 0.14 -16.98 13.92
CA GLN A 300 -0.01 -17.35 12.51
C GLN A 300 -1.39 -17.93 12.24
N LYS A 301 -1.98 -17.51 11.12
CA LYS A 301 -3.29 -18.00 10.67
C LYS A 301 -3.21 -18.46 9.22
N PRO A 302 -4.01 -19.45 8.78
CA PRO A 302 -4.16 -19.74 7.36
C PRO A 302 -4.56 -18.48 6.59
N ALA A 303 -4.06 -18.31 5.36
CA ALA A 303 -4.21 -17.05 4.60
C ALA A 303 -5.65 -16.52 4.55
N LYS A 304 -6.63 -17.37 4.20
CA LYS A 304 -8.06 -16.97 4.19
C LYS A 304 -8.52 -16.47 5.56
N ALA A 305 -8.24 -17.22 6.63
CA ALA A 305 -8.66 -16.87 7.99
C ALA A 305 -7.96 -15.58 8.46
N GLY A 306 -6.65 -15.45 8.22
CA GLY A 306 -5.87 -14.28 8.60
C GLY A 306 -6.37 -13.00 7.95
N ILE A 307 -6.63 -13.02 6.63
CA ILE A 307 -7.18 -11.86 5.91
C ILE A 307 -8.59 -11.51 6.42
N ASN A 308 -9.45 -12.52 6.63
CA ASN A 308 -10.80 -12.27 7.16
C ASN A 308 -10.75 -11.70 8.58
N THR A 309 -9.86 -12.21 9.45
CA THR A 309 -9.64 -11.67 10.81
C THR A 309 -9.15 -10.22 10.76
N TYR A 310 -8.22 -9.91 9.85
CA TYR A 310 -7.76 -8.52 9.64
C TYR A 310 -8.89 -7.60 9.20
N LEU A 311 -9.74 -8.04 8.27
CA LEU A 311 -10.90 -7.26 7.80
C LEU A 311 -11.99 -7.14 8.85
N ASP A 312 -12.20 -8.16 9.69
CA ASP A 312 -13.12 -8.12 10.82
C ASP A 312 -12.66 -7.17 11.93
N GLY A 313 -11.34 -7.03 12.09
CA GLY A 313 -10.74 -6.11 13.05
C GLY A 313 -10.72 -6.62 14.49
N TYR A 314 -10.99 -7.92 14.73
CA TYR A 314 -10.91 -8.53 16.04
C TYR A 314 -10.02 -9.77 16.02
N LEU A 315 -8.92 -9.70 16.74
CA LEU A 315 -7.95 -10.78 16.94
C LEU A 315 -8.39 -11.62 18.15
N LYS A 316 -9.03 -12.76 17.89
CA LYS A 316 -9.66 -13.59 18.93
C LYS A 316 -8.64 -14.18 19.90
N GLU A 317 -7.53 -14.68 19.39
CA GLU A 317 -6.48 -15.35 20.16
C GLU A 317 -5.76 -14.37 21.10
N GLU A 318 -5.57 -13.14 20.65
CA GLU A 318 -4.96 -12.05 21.42
C GLU A 318 -6.01 -11.25 22.21
N ASN A 319 -7.31 -11.51 22.01
CA ASN A 319 -8.42 -10.75 22.57
C ASN A 319 -8.32 -9.23 22.36
N ILE A 320 -7.85 -8.83 21.17
CA ILE A 320 -7.60 -7.43 20.82
C ILE A 320 -8.47 -6.99 19.65
N ARG A 321 -9.10 -5.84 19.79
CA ARG A 321 -9.81 -5.15 18.72
C ARG A 321 -8.89 -4.09 18.09
N ILE A 322 -8.54 -4.28 16.80
CA ILE A 322 -7.69 -3.37 16.03
C ILE A 322 -8.50 -2.36 15.21
N ARG A 323 -9.83 -2.55 15.12
CA ARG A 323 -10.75 -1.67 14.38
C ARG A 323 -12.16 -1.75 14.97
N ASP A 324 -12.83 -0.59 15.07
CA ASP A 324 -14.17 -0.51 15.67
C ASP A 324 -15.25 -1.15 14.80
N LYS A 325 -15.14 -0.97 13.47
CA LYS A 325 -16.11 -1.49 12.49
C LYS A 325 -15.44 -2.46 11.53
N PRO A 326 -16.04 -3.63 11.28
CA PRO A 326 -15.54 -4.57 10.29
C PRO A 326 -15.62 -3.98 8.88
N ILE A 327 -14.66 -4.38 8.03
CA ILE A 327 -14.69 -4.06 6.61
C ILE A 327 -15.46 -5.15 5.88
N ARG A 328 -16.50 -4.74 5.16
CA ARG A 328 -17.33 -5.60 4.31
C ARG A 328 -17.42 -4.99 2.91
N PHE A 329 -17.44 -5.83 1.91
CA PHE A 329 -17.56 -5.45 0.51
C PHE A 329 -18.99 -5.73 0.04
N ASN A 330 -19.78 -4.69 -0.14
CA ASN A 330 -21.13 -4.81 -0.62
C ASN A 330 -21.15 -5.05 -2.13
N VAL A 331 -22.02 -5.91 -2.59
CA VAL A 331 -22.29 -6.08 -4.01
C VAL A 331 -23.11 -4.87 -4.47
N LYS A 332 -22.63 -4.13 -5.46
CA LYS A 332 -23.41 -3.08 -6.09
C LYS A 332 -24.53 -3.70 -6.94
N PRO A 333 -25.73 -3.10 -6.99
CA PRO A 333 -26.75 -3.49 -7.96
C PRO A 333 -26.24 -3.24 -9.39
N PRO A 334 -26.76 -3.96 -10.38
CA PRO A 334 -26.43 -3.71 -11.78
C PRO A 334 -26.71 -2.25 -12.16
N PHE A 335 -25.80 -1.64 -12.89
CA PHE A 335 -25.96 -0.27 -13.37
C PHE A 335 -27.02 -0.18 -14.47
N GLU A 336 -28.09 0.56 -14.22
CA GLU A 336 -29.18 0.76 -15.18
C GLU A 336 -29.02 2.10 -15.92
N GLN A 337 -28.43 2.07 -17.11
CA GLN A 337 -28.21 3.24 -17.98
C GLN A 337 -29.48 4.02 -18.33
N LYS A 338 -30.62 3.33 -18.42
CA LYS A 338 -31.87 3.92 -18.93
C LYS A 338 -32.45 5.04 -18.09
N GLN A 339 -31.99 5.21 -16.85
CA GLN A 339 -32.52 6.20 -15.90
C GLN A 339 -31.58 7.39 -15.67
N LEU A 340 -30.34 7.36 -16.18
CA LEU A 340 -29.34 8.39 -15.89
C LEU A 340 -29.16 9.37 -17.05
N LYS A 341 -29.03 10.66 -16.69
CA LYS A 341 -28.75 11.74 -17.64
C LYS A 341 -27.28 11.65 -18.07
N LYS A 342 -27.02 11.62 -19.37
CA LYS A 342 -25.65 11.71 -19.90
C LYS A 342 -25.00 13.00 -19.46
N LEU A 343 -23.75 12.92 -18.94
CA LEU A 343 -22.96 14.08 -18.55
C LEU A 343 -22.16 14.60 -19.72
N THR A 344 -21.35 13.75 -20.32
CA THR A 344 -20.51 14.03 -21.49
C THR A 344 -20.24 12.80 -22.30
N GLU A 345 -19.83 12.96 -23.56
CA GLU A 345 -19.40 11.90 -24.44
C GLU A 345 -18.10 12.28 -25.14
N TRP A 346 -17.36 11.28 -25.55
CA TRP A 346 -16.19 11.45 -26.40
C TRP A 346 -16.34 10.62 -27.67
N PRO A 347 -15.99 11.16 -28.83
CA PRO A 347 -15.94 10.44 -30.08
C PRO A 347 -14.78 9.45 -30.10
N MET A 348 -14.67 8.67 -31.15
CA MET A 348 -13.46 7.89 -31.41
C MET A 348 -12.31 8.86 -31.70
N PHE A 349 -11.18 8.68 -30.99
CA PHE A 349 -9.98 9.48 -31.18
C PHE A 349 -8.71 8.64 -31.14
N SER A 350 -7.64 9.16 -31.74
CA SER A 350 -6.30 8.59 -31.68
C SER A 350 -5.30 9.59 -31.12
N LYS A 351 -4.23 9.08 -30.51
CA LYS A 351 -3.10 9.86 -30.02
C LYS A 351 -1.81 9.09 -30.16
N SER A 352 -0.83 9.72 -30.79
CA SER A 352 0.48 9.13 -31.06
C SER A 352 1.57 9.86 -30.27
N PHE A 353 2.53 9.11 -29.73
CA PHE A 353 3.75 9.61 -29.12
C PHE A 353 4.96 8.81 -29.63
N GLY A 354 5.68 9.34 -30.58
CA GLY A 354 6.80 8.66 -31.22
C GLY A 354 6.36 7.34 -31.87
N ARG A 355 6.69 6.20 -31.23
CA ARG A 355 6.30 4.86 -31.73
C ARG A 355 5.01 4.32 -31.10
N PHE A 356 4.50 4.96 -30.08
CA PHE A 356 3.30 4.52 -29.39
C PHE A 356 2.05 5.16 -30.01
N ASN A 357 1.02 4.35 -30.26
CA ASN A 357 -0.27 4.79 -30.76
C ASN A 357 -1.39 4.34 -29.84
N LEU A 358 -2.28 5.25 -29.46
CA LEU A 358 -3.50 4.98 -28.72
C LEU A 358 -4.70 5.20 -29.65
N ASP A 359 -5.55 4.19 -29.76
CA ASP A 359 -6.88 4.26 -30.41
C ASP A 359 -7.96 4.12 -29.34
N ALA A 360 -8.75 5.15 -29.12
CA ALA A 360 -9.83 5.17 -28.17
C ALA A 360 -11.19 5.07 -28.89
N ALA A 361 -11.98 4.07 -28.54
CA ALA A 361 -13.36 3.93 -29.01
C ALA A 361 -14.25 5.02 -28.39
N LYS A 362 -15.33 5.38 -29.10
CA LYS A 362 -16.35 6.30 -28.58
C LYS A 362 -16.91 5.81 -27.25
N GLY A 363 -17.23 6.75 -26.36
CA GLY A 363 -17.83 6.42 -25.09
C GLY A 363 -18.58 7.61 -24.49
N ALA A 364 -19.27 7.35 -23.38
CA ALA A 364 -19.98 8.37 -22.64
C ALA A 364 -19.95 8.05 -21.14
N ILE A 365 -20.01 9.08 -20.33
CA ILE A 365 -20.20 9.00 -18.88
C ILE A 365 -21.51 9.68 -18.47
N TYR A 366 -22.18 9.10 -17.49
CA TYR A 366 -23.47 9.59 -16.99
C TYR A 366 -23.27 10.32 -15.65
N ARG A 367 -24.28 11.12 -15.26
CA ARG A 367 -24.24 11.80 -13.96
C ARG A 367 -24.17 10.79 -12.82
N GLN A 368 -23.38 11.12 -11.79
CA GLN A 368 -23.13 10.27 -10.61
C GLN A 368 -22.50 8.89 -10.92
N GLU A 369 -22.04 8.68 -12.16
CA GLU A 369 -21.41 7.44 -12.55
C GLU A 369 -19.94 7.41 -12.14
N MET A 370 -19.47 6.25 -11.68
CA MET A 370 -18.07 5.92 -11.49
C MET A 370 -17.60 4.91 -12.52
N LEU A 371 -16.77 5.36 -13.47
CA LEU A 371 -16.19 4.54 -14.53
C LEU A 371 -14.78 4.10 -14.14
N GLY A 372 -14.57 2.80 -13.98
CA GLY A 372 -13.26 2.20 -13.79
C GLY A 372 -12.52 2.04 -15.11
N VAL A 373 -11.23 2.34 -15.14
CA VAL A 373 -10.34 2.13 -16.30
C VAL A 373 -9.23 1.16 -15.90
N VAL A 374 -9.11 0.05 -16.63
CA VAL A 374 -8.17 -1.04 -16.35
C VAL A 374 -7.41 -1.47 -17.59
N GLY A 375 -6.26 -2.12 -17.39
CA GLY A 375 -5.40 -2.64 -18.44
C GLY A 375 -3.93 -2.66 -18.04
N GLU A 376 -3.05 -3.20 -18.87
CA GLU A 376 -1.61 -3.28 -18.61
C GLU A 376 -0.95 -1.90 -18.50
N ASN A 377 0.28 -1.83 -17.98
CA ASN A 377 1.07 -0.60 -17.98
C ASN A 377 1.58 -0.27 -19.39
N GLY A 378 1.68 1.04 -19.69
CA GLY A 378 2.22 1.52 -20.96
C GLY A 378 1.30 1.36 -22.18
N ILE A 379 -0.01 1.05 -21.99
CA ILE A 379 -1.00 0.93 -23.08
C ILE A 379 -1.88 2.19 -23.25
N GLY A 380 -1.51 3.31 -22.59
CA GLY A 380 -2.13 4.61 -22.87
C GLY A 380 -3.28 5.03 -21.95
N LYS A 381 -3.53 4.39 -20.81
CA LYS A 381 -4.58 4.76 -19.84
C LYS A 381 -4.43 6.23 -19.38
N THR A 382 -3.26 6.61 -18.89
CA THR A 382 -2.95 8.00 -18.49
C THR A 382 -3.06 8.97 -19.66
N THR A 383 -2.66 8.56 -20.88
CA THR A 383 -2.82 9.37 -22.09
C THR A 383 -4.29 9.65 -22.38
N PHE A 384 -5.14 8.64 -22.32
CA PHE A 384 -6.59 8.78 -22.48
C PHE A 384 -7.17 9.80 -21.50
N VAL A 385 -6.82 9.66 -20.20
CA VAL A 385 -7.29 10.58 -19.16
C VAL A 385 -6.79 12.00 -19.39
N LYS A 386 -5.54 12.19 -19.83
CA LYS A 386 -4.98 13.50 -20.17
C LYS A 386 -5.67 14.15 -21.37
N VAL A 387 -6.07 13.35 -22.38
CA VAL A 387 -6.83 13.85 -23.53
C VAL A 387 -8.23 14.30 -23.07
N LEU A 388 -8.92 13.51 -22.25
CA LEU A 388 -10.22 13.91 -21.67
C LEU A 388 -10.10 15.15 -20.78
N ALA A 389 -9.01 15.27 -20.01
CA ALA A 389 -8.73 16.44 -19.17
C ALA A 389 -8.36 17.71 -19.95
N GLY A 390 -8.17 17.61 -21.27
CA GLY A 390 -7.70 18.72 -22.10
C GLY A 390 -6.23 19.09 -21.90
N VAL A 391 -5.45 18.26 -21.18
CA VAL A 391 -4.00 18.43 -20.99
C VAL A 391 -3.25 18.07 -22.27
N GLU A 392 -3.73 17.07 -23.00
CA GLU A 392 -3.22 16.62 -24.29
C GLU A 392 -4.31 16.77 -25.35
N LYS A 393 -3.94 17.05 -26.60
CA LYS A 393 -4.89 17.10 -27.72
C LYS A 393 -4.89 15.77 -28.47
N ALA A 394 -6.05 15.31 -28.90
CA ALA A 394 -6.17 14.20 -29.85
C ALA A 394 -5.53 14.58 -31.20
N ASP A 395 -5.03 13.58 -31.95
CA ASP A 395 -4.39 13.82 -33.25
C ASP A 395 -5.41 14.07 -34.37
N ASN A 396 -6.61 13.52 -34.22
CA ASN A 396 -7.73 13.66 -35.14
C ASN A 396 -8.66 14.78 -34.68
N GLU A 397 -8.35 16.01 -34.75
CA GLU A 397 -9.14 17.26 -34.50
C GLU A 397 -10.62 17.07 -34.04
N THR A 398 -10.86 16.08 -33.20
CA THR A 398 -12.20 15.79 -32.65
C THR A 398 -12.45 16.66 -31.42
N GLU A 399 -13.52 17.44 -31.44
CA GLU A 399 -13.99 18.17 -30.26
C GLU A 399 -14.61 17.18 -29.27
N ILE A 400 -14.08 17.20 -28.05
CA ILE A 400 -14.68 16.50 -26.90
C ILE A 400 -15.56 17.50 -26.17
N ASP A 401 -16.81 17.16 -25.89
CA ASP A 401 -17.71 18.02 -25.14
C ASP A 401 -17.08 18.47 -23.82
N THR A 402 -16.85 19.78 -23.70
CA THR A 402 -16.17 20.34 -22.52
C THR A 402 -17.12 20.51 -21.37
N VAL A 403 -16.96 19.69 -20.34
CA VAL A 403 -17.53 19.90 -19.00
C VAL A 403 -16.41 20.35 -18.05
N PRO A 404 -16.72 21.04 -16.94
CA PRO A 404 -15.71 21.36 -15.93
C PRO A 404 -15.08 20.07 -15.39
N ILE A 405 -13.76 19.91 -15.60
CA ILE A 405 -13.00 18.72 -15.24
C ILE A 405 -11.98 19.06 -14.15
N SER A 406 -11.88 18.20 -13.15
CA SER A 406 -10.76 18.16 -12.19
C SER A 406 -9.93 16.91 -12.43
N TYR A 407 -8.61 17.05 -12.47
CA TYR A 407 -7.68 15.95 -12.73
C TYR A 407 -6.66 15.80 -11.62
N LYS A 408 -6.57 14.59 -11.05
CA LYS A 408 -5.49 14.14 -10.18
C LYS A 408 -4.53 13.29 -10.99
N PRO A 409 -3.29 13.75 -11.27
CA PRO A 409 -2.31 12.99 -12.05
C PRO A 409 -1.74 11.80 -11.25
N GLN A 410 -1.14 10.85 -11.98
CA GLN A 410 -0.43 9.71 -11.40
C GLN A 410 0.79 10.16 -10.59
N SER A 411 1.64 11.01 -11.18
CA SER A 411 2.80 11.59 -10.50
C SER A 411 2.39 12.87 -9.79
N LEU A 412 2.63 12.91 -8.47
CA LEU A 412 2.33 14.06 -7.63
C LEU A 412 3.59 14.92 -7.44
N ASP A 413 3.42 16.24 -7.39
CA ASP A 413 4.49 17.16 -7.04
C ASP A 413 4.81 17.02 -5.54
N SER A 414 5.90 16.33 -5.24
CA SER A 414 6.37 16.11 -3.87
C SER A 414 7.45 17.12 -3.43
N GLU A 415 7.84 18.05 -4.29
CA GLU A 415 8.91 19.02 -4.00
C GLU A 415 8.36 20.40 -3.61
N SER A 416 7.06 20.62 -3.76
CA SER A 416 6.41 21.91 -3.45
C SER A 416 6.56 22.29 -1.98
N GLU A 417 6.93 23.55 -1.73
CA GLU A 417 6.99 24.15 -0.38
C GLU A 417 5.66 24.75 0.08
N GLU A 418 4.61 24.59 -0.71
CA GLU A 418 3.28 25.11 -0.38
C GLU A 418 2.68 24.38 0.83
N LEU A 419 1.94 25.11 1.65
CA LEU A 419 1.22 24.52 2.80
C LEU A 419 0.00 23.75 2.34
N VAL A 420 -0.26 22.60 2.94
CA VAL A 420 -1.44 21.76 2.68
C VAL A 420 -2.75 22.55 2.80
N MET A 421 -2.84 23.46 3.77
CA MET A 421 -4.04 24.30 3.95
C MET A 421 -4.34 25.18 2.73
N ASN A 422 -3.33 25.66 2.01
CA ASN A 422 -3.50 26.48 0.82
C ASN A 422 -4.00 25.62 -0.35
N VAL A 423 -3.36 24.46 -0.57
CA VAL A 423 -3.76 23.48 -1.60
C VAL A 423 -5.21 23.01 -1.38
N LEU A 424 -5.60 22.77 -0.12
CA LEU A 424 -6.92 22.27 0.24
C LEU A 424 -7.93 23.37 0.57
N ARG A 425 -7.66 24.62 0.26
CA ARG A 425 -8.53 25.75 0.63
C ARG A 425 -9.99 25.55 0.22
N GLU A 426 -10.26 25.23 -1.05
CA GLU A 426 -11.62 24.99 -1.53
C GLU A 426 -12.28 23.77 -0.87
N ALA A 427 -11.53 22.68 -0.73
CA ALA A 427 -12.02 21.45 -0.09
C ALA A 427 -12.33 21.69 1.39
N ASN A 428 -11.51 22.47 2.09
CA ASN A 428 -11.72 22.79 3.51
C ASN A 428 -12.91 23.72 3.73
N GLU A 429 -13.07 24.74 2.89
CA GLU A 429 -14.19 25.71 3.00
C GLU A 429 -15.55 25.04 2.73
N LYS A 430 -15.64 24.15 1.73
CA LYS A 430 -16.91 23.60 1.24
C LYS A 430 -17.23 22.20 1.75
N TYR A 431 -16.20 21.37 2.00
CA TYR A 431 -16.35 19.92 2.20
C TYR A 431 -15.55 19.40 3.39
N SER A 432 -15.33 20.22 4.43
CA SER A 432 -14.52 19.85 5.59
C SER A 432 -14.98 18.55 6.25
N ASN A 433 -16.30 18.35 6.39
CA ASN A 433 -16.87 17.15 6.99
C ASN A 433 -16.85 15.92 6.05
N ASP A 434 -16.90 16.16 4.74
CA ASP A 434 -16.98 15.10 3.74
C ASP A 434 -15.58 14.60 3.30
N LEU A 435 -14.57 15.47 3.30
CA LEU A 435 -13.23 15.18 2.81
C LEU A 435 -12.16 15.30 3.89
N ILE A 436 -12.04 16.47 4.54
CA ILE A 436 -10.92 16.76 5.45
C ILE A 436 -10.94 15.86 6.69
N GLY A 437 -12.11 15.70 7.31
CA GLY A 437 -12.27 14.82 8.46
C GLY A 437 -12.03 13.35 8.12
N PRO A 438 -12.82 12.76 7.19
CA PRO A 438 -12.71 11.34 6.84
C PRO A 438 -11.35 10.91 6.26
N LEU A 439 -10.66 11.79 5.51
CA LEU A 439 -9.31 11.55 5.00
C LEU A 439 -8.20 11.84 6.03
N GLU A 440 -8.56 12.20 7.26
CA GLU A 440 -7.62 12.51 8.35
C GLU A 440 -6.58 13.59 7.97
N LEU A 441 -7.02 14.66 7.28
CA LEU A 441 -6.13 15.71 6.77
C LEU A 441 -5.89 16.86 7.75
N LYS A 442 -6.72 17.00 8.80
CA LYS A 442 -6.59 18.08 9.80
C LYS A 442 -5.16 18.21 10.36
N PRO A 443 -4.49 17.12 10.76
CA PRO A 443 -3.12 17.21 11.30
C PRO A 443 -2.07 17.65 10.28
N LEU A 444 -2.39 17.56 8.98
CA LEU A 444 -1.46 17.86 7.89
C LEU A 444 -1.53 19.33 7.44
N MET A 445 -2.57 20.08 7.81
CA MET A 445 -2.85 21.41 7.27
C MET A 445 -1.69 22.41 7.38
N LEU A 446 -0.87 22.30 8.42
CA LEU A 446 0.28 23.18 8.66
C LEU A 446 1.61 22.61 8.19
N LYS A 447 1.60 21.44 7.55
CA LYS A 447 2.78 20.87 6.90
C LYS A 447 2.94 21.44 5.49
N LYS A 448 4.17 21.48 4.99
CA LYS A 448 4.47 21.68 3.59
C LYS A 448 4.25 20.39 2.80
N ILE A 449 3.96 20.49 1.51
CA ILE A 449 3.78 19.32 0.63
C ILE A 449 5.01 18.41 0.63
N ASN A 450 6.22 18.99 0.61
CA ASN A 450 7.48 18.24 0.64
C ASN A 450 7.80 17.55 2.00
N GLU A 451 7.00 17.81 3.03
CA GLU A 451 7.11 17.14 4.33
C GLU A 451 6.17 15.92 4.46
N LEU A 452 5.34 15.67 3.45
CA LEU A 452 4.34 14.61 3.47
C LEU A 452 4.93 13.26 3.07
N SER A 453 4.49 12.20 3.74
CA SER A 453 4.68 10.83 3.25
C SER A 453 3.88 10.58 1.98
N GLY A 454 4.26 9.58 1.17
CA GLY A 454 3.54 9.26 -0.07
C GLY A 454 2.03 9.03 0.12
N GLY A 455 1.64 8.33 1.19
CA GLY A 455 0.21 8.11 1.51
C GLY A 455 -0.51 9.37 1.99
N GLU A 456 0.16 10.28 2.72
CA GLU A 456 -0.39 11.59 3.12
C GLU A 456 -0.59 12.46 1.90
N LEU A 457 0.41 12.56 1.02
CA LEU A 457 0.36 13.32 -0.23
C LEU A 457 -0.76 12.82 -1.15
N GLN A 458 -0.92 11.50 -1.25
CA GLN A 458 -1.98 10.88 -2.04
C GLN A 458 -3.38 11.29 -1.52
N ARG A 459 -3.61 11.26 -0.20
CA ARG A 459 -4.88 11.68 0.39
C ARG A 459 -5.15 13.17 0.19
N VAL A 460 -4.12 14.01 0.26
CA VAL A 460 -4.21 15.45 -0.04
C VAL A 460 -4.60 15.66 -1.51
N ALA A 461 -3.93 15.01 -2.45
CA ALA A 461 -4.24 15.14 -3.88
C ALA A 461 -5.65 14.66 -4.25
N ILE A 462 -6.14 13.60 -3.61
CA ILE A 462 -7.53 13.14 -3.79
C ILE A 462 -8.53 14.19 -3.26
N ALA A 463 -8.28 14.72 -2.06
CA ALA A 463 -9.14 15.75 -1.48
C ALA A 463 -9.15 17.05 -2.31
N GLU A 464 -8.00 17.44 -2.85
CA GLU A 464 -7.87 18.58 -3.76
C GLU A 464 -8.71 18.36 -5.03
N ALA A 465 -8.53 17.20 -5.69
CA ALA A 465 -9.24 16.90 -6.93
C ALA A 465 -10.77 16.84 -6.73
N LEU A 466 -11.23 16.19 -5.66
CA LEU A 466 -12.66 16.12 -5.33
C LEU A 466 -13.23 17.48 -4.91
N GLY A 467 -12.44 18.32 -4.23
CA GLY A 467 -12.85 19.62 -3.70
C GLY A 467 -13.04 20.72 -4.75
N LYS A 468 -12.39 20.60 -5.91
CA LYS A 468 -12.50 21.56 -7.01
C LYS A 468 -13.91 21.60 -7.61
N LYS A 469 -14.28 22.78 -8.14
CA LYS A 469 -15.57 22.96 -8.84
C LYS A 469 -15.49 22.29 -10.22
N ALA A 470 -15.94 21.04 -10.28
CA ALA A 470 -15.97 20.23 -11.50
C ALA A 470 -17.17 19.28 -11.48
N ASP A 471 -17.72 18.96 -12.64
CA ASP A 471 -18.78 17.95 -12.81
C ASP A 471 -18.19 16.55 -13.02
N LEU A 472 -17.00 16.49 -13.65
CA LEU A 472 -16.24 15.27 -13.89
C LEU A 472 -14.88 15.32 -13.15
N VAL A 473 -14.58 14.30 -12.37
CA VAL A 473 -13.29 14.15 -11.69
C VAL A 473 -12.54 12.96 -12.27
N LEU A 474 -11.29 13.17 -12.66
CA LEU A 474 -10.39 12.15 -13.20
C LEU A 474 -9.33 11.83 -12.15
N LEU A 475 -9.26 10.58 -11.73
CA LEU A 475 -8.32 10.11 -10.72
C LEU A 475 -7.39 9.04 -11.33
N ASP A 476 -6.11 9.36 -11.46
CA ASP A 476 -5.11 8.43 -11.98
C ASP A 476 -4.34 7.80 -10.81
N GLU A 477 -4.48 6.49 -10.63
CA GLU A 477 -3.95 5.66 -9.55
C GLU A 477 -4.18 6.23 -8.13
N PRO A 478 -5.44 6.42 -7.70
CA PRO A 478 -5.73 6.96 -6.37
C PRO A 478 -5.40 5.99 -5.22
N SER A 479 -5.25 4.69 -5.47
CA SER A 479 -4.91 3.69 -4.46
C SER A 479 -3.40 3.58 -4.18
N ALA A 480 -2.53 4.22 -5.00
CA ALA A 480 -1.09 4.16 -4.85
C ALA A 480 -0.63 4.69 -3.47
N TYR A 481 0.42 4.09 -2.90
CA TYR A 481 1.01 4.44 -1.58
C TYR A 481 0.08 4.26 -0.37
N LEU A 482 -1.17 3.85 -0.55
CA LEU A 482 -2.13 3.63 0.52
C LEU A 482 -2.06 2.18 1.02
N ASP A 483 -2.14 2.00 2.34
CA ASP A 483 -2.33 0.66 2.90
C ASP A 483 -3.78 0.15 2.68
N VAL A 484 -4.02 -1.13 2.98
CA VAL A 484 -5.32 -1.77 2.76
C VAL A 484 -6.48 -0.99 3.37
N GLU A 485 -6.32 -0.50 4.60
CA GLU A 485 -7.37 0.22 5.31
C GLU A 485 -7.62 1.59 4.68
N GLN A 486 -6.56 2.31 4.36
CA GLN A 486 -6.63 3.61 3.69
C GLN A 486 -7.28 3.50 2.31
N ARG A 487 -6.94 2.48 1.50
CA ARG A 487 -7.59 2.22 0.19
C ARG A 487 -9.10 2.09 0.33
N LEU A 488 -9.55 1.33 1.32
CA LEU A 488 -10.98 1.10 1.56
C LEU A 488 -11.70 2.34 2.11
N VAL A 489 -11.05 3.11 2.96
CA VAL A 489 -11.58 4.39 3.44
C VAL A 489 -11.72 5.37 2.26
N VAL A 490 -10.67 5.51 1.46
CA VAL A 490 -10.66 6.39 0.28
C VAL A 490 -11.71 5.96 -0.73
N SER A 491 -11.85 4.65 -1.01
CA SER A 491 -12.89 4.16 -1.94
C SER A 491 -14.31 4.51 -1.47
N LYS A 492 -14.58 4.39 -0.16
CA LYS A 492 -15.87 4.80 0.43
C LYS A 492 -16.11 6.29 0.31
N ILE A 493 -15.08 7.10 0.58
CA ILE A 493 -15.18 8.56 0.49
C ILE A 493 -15.47 8.98 -0.93
N ILE A 494 -14.74 8.44 -1.92
CA ILE A 494 -14.95 8.71 -3.35
C ILE A 494 -16.39 8.36 -3.74
N ALA A 495 -16.87 7.16 -3.39
CA ALA A 495 -18.20 6.69 -3.73
C ALA A 495 -19.31 7.55 -3.07
N THR A 496 -19.17 7.84 -1.78
CA THR A 496 -20.15 8.69 -1.05
C THR A 496 -20.15 10.12 -1.59
N PHE A 497 -18.98 10.68 -1.86
CA PHE A 497 -18.85 12.04 -2.37
C PHE A 497 -19.46 12.18 -3.76
N SER A 498 -19.23 11.22 -4.66
CA SER A 498 -19.86 11.16 -5.98
C SER A 498 -21.39 11.20 -5.86
N ALA A 499 -21.96 10.30 -5.05
CA ALA A 499 -23.41 10.18 -4.88
C ALA A 499 -24.04 11.43 -4.23
N VAL A 500 -23.40 12.00 -3.19
CA VAL A 500 -23.97 13.15 -2.44
C VAL A 500 -23.78 14.47 -3.19
N ARG A 501 -22.71 14.63 -3.97
CA ARG A 501 -22.34 15.89 -4.62
C ARG A 501 -22.59 15.92 -6.12
N ASP A 502 -23.33 14.94 -6.65
CA ASP A 502 -23.67 14.83 -8.09
C ASP A 502 -22.45 14.91 -9.02
N LYS A 503 -21.34 14.31 -8.61
CA LYS A 503 -20.09 14.27 -9.39
C LYS A 503 -19.94 12.93 -10.07
N SER A 504 -19.52 12.95 -11.34
CA SER A 504 -19.11 11.75 -12.05
C SER A 504 -17.60 11.58 -11.96
N ILE A 505 -17.12 10.35 -11.88
CA ILE A 505 -15.70 10.08 -11.62
C ILE A 505 -15.19 9.02 -12.60
N ILE A 506 -14.03 9.27 -13.22
CA ILE A 506 -13.26 8.25 -13.95
C ILE A 506 -12.04 7.91 -13.10
N VAL A 507 -11.83 6.63 -12.85
CA VAL A 507 -10.74 6.12 -12.02
C VAL A 507 -9.90 5.14 -12.81
N VAL A 508 -8.62 5.45 -12.99
CA VAL A 508 -7.60 4.51 -13.48
C VAL A 508 -6.93 3.88 -12.28
N ASP A 509 -7.00 2.58 -12.12
CA ASP A 509 -6.29 1.89 -11.04
C ASP A 509 -5.95 0.44 -11.39
N HIS A 510 -4.96 -0.12 -10.70
CA HIS A 510 -4.51 -1.50 -10.83
C HIS A 510 -4.97 -2.39 -9.67
N ASP A 511 -5.61 -1.84 -8.65
CA ASP A 511 -6.17 -2.59 -7.54
C ASP A 511 -7.58 -3.09 -7.90
N LEU A 512 -7.68 -4.40 -8.14
CA LEU A 512 -8.96 -5.03 -8.50
C LEU A 512 -10.02 -4.89 -7.42
N VAL A 513 -9.62 -4.89 -6.14
CA VAL A 513 -10.56 -4.73 -5.02
C VAL A 513 -11.10 -3.31 -5.00
N PHE A 514 -10.24 -2.34 -5.24
CA PHE A 514 -10.61 -0.93 -5.32
C PHE A 514 -11.56 -0.67 -6.49
N ILE A 515 -11.23 -1.11 -7.69
CA ILE A 515 -12.05 -0.96 -8.91
C ILE A 515 -13.40 -1.68 -8.75
N ASP A 516 -13.41 -2.93 -8.28
CA ASP A 516 -14.64 -3.71 -8.05
C ASP A 516 -15.59 -3.01 -7.05
N TYR A 517 -15.01 -2.34 -6.04
CA TYR A 517 -15.79 -1.66 -5.01
C TYR A 517 -16.42 -0.36 -5.51
N ILE A 518 -15.70 0.46 -6.28
CA ILE A 518 -16.15 1.81 -6.63
C ILE A 518 -16.87 1.90 -7.97
N SER A 519 -16.53 1.07 -8.96
CA SER A 519 -16.97 1.26 -10.34
C SER A 519 -18.40 0.77 -10.57
N ASP A 520 -19.14 1.50 -11.38
CA ASP A 520 -20.46 1.13 -11.88
C ASP A 520 -20.38 0.47 -13.26
N ARG A 521 -19.47 0.99 -14.09
CA ARG A 521 -19.04 0.40 -15.37
C ARG A 521 -17.52 0.38 -15.44
N ILE A 522 -17.00 -0.34 -16.41
CA ILE A 522 -15.57 -0.50 -16.61
C ILE A 522 -15.19 -0.30 -18.08
N MET A 523 -14.03 0.28 -18.31
CA MET A 523 -13.41 0.45 -19.61
C MET A 523 -12.09 -0.31 -19.62
N VAL A 524 -11.96 -1.26 -20.55
CA VAL A 524 -10.78 -2.11 -20.66
C VAL A 524 -9.88 -1.57 -21.76
N PHE A 525 -8.57 -1.58 -21.48
CA PHE A 525 -7.53 -1.25 -22.42
C PHE A 525 -6.72 -2.49 -22.76
N ASP A 526 -6.54 -2.74 -24.06
CA ASP A 526 -5.74 -3.82 -24.61
C ASP A 526 -4.58 -3.24 -25.42
N GLY A 527 -3.61 -4.08 -25.77
CA GLY A 527 -2.55 -3.68 -26.68
C GLY A 527 -1.19 -4.25 -26.33
N GLU A 528 -0.16 -3.72 -26.95
CA GLU A 528 1.22 -4.04 -26.67
C GLU A 528 1.90 -2.85 -25.96
N SER A 529 2.39 -3.09 -24.74
CA SER A 529 3.01 -2.06 -23.91
C SER A 529 4.09 -1.28 -24.66
N ALA A 530 4.02 0.05 -24.58
CA ALA A 530 4.90 1.02 -25.25
C ALA A 530 4.88 0.99 -26.80
N VAL A 531 3.96 0.25 -27.43
CA VAL A 531 3.80 0.15 -28.88
C VAL A 531 2.42 0.59 -29.32
N SER A 532 1.37 -0.04 -28.79
CA SER A 532 -0.01 0.27 -29.17
C SER A 532 -0.97 0.07 -28.03
N GLY A 533 -1.98 0.91 -27.95
CA GLY A 533 -3.07 0.78 -27.01
C GLY A 533 -4.43 0.94 -27.69
N LYS A 534 -5.39 0.13 -27.28
CA LYS A 534 -6.77 0.21 -27.71
C LYS A 534 -7.69 0.33 -26.50
N ALA A 535 -8.35 1.46 -26.39
CA ALA A 535 -9.36 1.69 -25.37
C ALA A 535 -10.73 1.25 -25.88
N HIS A 536 -11.35 0.26 -25.22
CA HIS A 536 -12.70 -0.18 -25.57
C HIS A 536 -13.76 0.78 -25.06
N SER A 537 -14.96 0.73 -25.64
CA SER A 537 -16.10 1.49 -25.09
C SER A 537 -16.43 1.02 -23.67
N PRO A 538 -16.89 1.92 -22.78
CA PRO A 538 -17.34 1.52 -21.44
C PRO A 538 -18.44 0.46 -21.48
N ASP A 539 -18.28 -0.61 -20.70
CA ASP A 539 -19.23 -1.73 -20.61
C ASP A 539 -19.61 -2.02 -19.15
N THR A 540 -20.52 -2.94 -18.93
CA THR A 540 -20.89 -3.39 -17.58
C THR A 540 -19.71 -4.03 -16.87
N MET A 541 -19.70 -3.97 -15.53
CA MET A 541 -18.64 -4.59 -14.71
C MET A 541 -18.44 -6.07 -15.05
N GLU A 542 -19.54 -6.82 -15.27
CA GLU A 542 -19.46 -8.25 -15.60
C GLU A 542 -18.74 -8.48 -16.92
N LYS A 543 -19.09 -7.77 -17.99
CA LYS A 543 -18.48 -7.98 -19.32
C LYS A 543 -17.03 -7.52 -19.35
N GLY A 544 -16.76 -6.31 -18.86
CA GLY A 544 -15.40 -5.77 -18.88
C GLY A 544 -14.44 -6.54 -17.99
N MET A 545 -14.88 -6.95 -16.78
CA MET A 545 -14.06 -7.80 -15.91
C MET A 545 -13.85 -9.20 -16.49
N ASN A 546 -14.87 -9.81 -17.13
CA ASN A 546 -14.69 -11.08 -17.84
C ASN A 546 -13.66 -10.96 -18.97
N HIS A 547 -13.67 -9.84 -19.73
CA HIS A 547 -12.68 -9.57 -20.77
C HIS A 547 -11.27 -9.51 -20.17
N LEU A 548 -11.03 -8.64 -19.18
CA LEU A 548 -9.74 -8.48 -18.50
C LEU A 548 -9.22 -9.79 -17.89
N LEU A 549 -10.07 -10.50 -17.15
CA LEU A 549 -9.69 -11.72 -16.44
C LEU A 549 -9.40 -12.89 -17.38
N LYS A 550 -10.06 -12.93 -18.54
CA LYS A 550 -9.80 -13.92 -19.59
C LYS A 550 -8.40 -13.72 -20.21
N GLU A 551 -7.97 -12.47 -20.44
CA GLU A 551 -6.65 -12.17 -20.98
C GLU A 551 -5.53 -12.62 -20.05
N VAL A 552 -5.73 -12.49 -18.73
CA VAL A 552 -4.74 -12.89 -17.72
C VAL A 552 -4.92 -14.34 -17.23
N ASP A 553 -5.91 -15.06 -17.80
CA ASP A 553 -6.27 -16.46 -17.49
C ASP A 553 -6.50 -16.74 -16.00
N ILE A 554 -7.25 -15.88 -15.33
CA ILE A 554 -7.64 -16.05 -13.92
C ILE A 554 -9.14 -15.94 -13.74
N THR A 555 -9.64 -16.61 -12.70
CA THR A 555 -11.05 -16.51 -12.29
C THR A 555 -11.17 -15.91 -10.91
N LEU A 556 -12.16 -15.05 -10.72
CA LEU A 556 -12.51 -14.42 -9.46
C LEU A 556 -13.80 -15.02 -8.89
N ARG A 557 -13.86 -15.09 -7.56
CA ARG A 557 -15.06 -15.38 -6.79
C ARG A 557 -15.22 -14.41 -5.63
N ARG A 558 -16.41 -14.29 -5.07
CA ARG A 558 -16.61 -13.57 -3.81
C ARG A 558 -16.35 -14.47 -2.62
N GLU A 559 -15.66 -13.94 -1.63
CA GLU A 559 -15.50 -14.59 -0.33
C GLU A 559 -16.83 -14.44 0.47
N GLU A 560 -17.31 -15.54 1.06
CA GLU A 560 -18.66 -15.65 1.63
C GLU A 560 -18.90 -14.73 2.84
N ILE A 561 -17.87 -14.50 3.68
CA ILE A 561 -18.00 -13.75 4.94
C ILE A 561 -17.84 -12.24 4.70
N THR A 562 -16.82 -11.86 3.95
CA THR A 562 -16.46 -10.45 3.76
C THR A 562 -16.99 -9.85 2.47
N GLY A 563 -17.40 -10.69 1.51
CA GLY A 563 -17.82 -10.28 0.18
C GLY A 563 -16.68 -9.84 -0.74
N ARG A 564 -15.41 -9.92 -0.29
CA ARG A 564 -14.27 -9.45 -1.07
C ARG A 564 -14.01 -10.30 -2.31
N PRO A 565 -13.48 -9.70 -3.40
CA PRO A 565 -12.93 -10.43 -4.54
C PRO A 565 -11.79 -11.34 -4.12
N ARG A 566 -11.76 -12.54 -4.67
CA ARG A 566 -10.74 -13.54 -4.41
C ARG A 566 -10.40 -14.31 -5.67
N ILE A 567 -9.10 -14.48 -5.98
CA ILE A 567 -8.64 -15.33 -7.08
C ILE A 567 -8.81 -16.80 -6.70
N ASN A 568 -9.33 -17.59 -7.62
CA ASN A 568 -9.30 -19.05 -7.49
C ASN A 568 -7.87 -19.55 -7.67
N LYS A 569 -7.48 -20.54 -6.88
CA LYS A 569 -6.20 -21.23 -7.12
C LYS A 569 -6.23 -21.85 -8.51
N LEU A 570 -5.14 -21.70 -9.24
CA LEU A 570 -5.00 -22.24 -10.59
C LEU A 570 -5.34 -23.74 -10.60
N ASP A 571 -6.07 -24.18 -11.60
CA ASP A 571 -6.53 -25.56 -11.78
C ASP A 571 -7.39 -26.13 -10.64
N SER A 572 -7.88 -25.29 -9.73
CA SER A 572 -8.88 -25.73 -8.76
C SER A 572 -10.21 -26.07 -9.45
N VAL A 573 -11.04 -26.85 -8.76
CA VAL A 573 -12.36 -27.23 -9.31
C VAL A 573 -13.14 -25.99 -9.75
N LYS A 574 -13.22 -24.95 -8.90
CA LYS A 574 -13.93 -23.71 -9.21
C LYS A 574 -13.29 -22.94 -10.38
N ASP A 575 -11.97 -22.91 -10.47
CA ASP A 575 -11.27 -22.26 -11.58
C ASP A 575 -11.62 -22.91 -12.91
N ARG A 576 -11.52 -24.24 -12.98
CA ARG A 576 -11.87 -25.01 -14.18
C ARG A 576 -13.35 -24.86 -14.56
N GLU A 577 -14.27 -24.93 -13.61
CA GLU A 577 -15.70 -24.75 -13.85
C GLU A 577 -16.04 -23.37 -14.43
N GLN A 578 -15.45 -22.30 -13.87
CA GLN A 578 -15.67 -20.93 -14.33
C GLN A 578 -15.08 -20.72 -15.75
N LYS A 579 -13.87 -21.25 -16.02
CA LYS A 579 -13.24 -21.20 -17.34
C LYS A 579 -14.06 -21.93 -18.41
N ILE A 580 -14.57 -23.13 -18.10
CA ILE A 580 -15.44 -23.91 -19.02
C ILE A 580 -16.72 -23.13 -19.33
N LYS A 581 -17.31 -22.45 -18.33
CA LYS A 581 -18.53 -21.64 -18.51
C LYS A 581 -18.25 -20.28 -19.18
N GLY A 582 -16.98 -19.90 -19.39
CA GLY A 582 -16.60 -18.58 -19.88
C GLY A 582 -16.91 -17.43 -18.90
N LYS A 583 -17.15 -17.73 -17.61
CA LYS A 583 -17.48 -16.76 -16.55
C LYS A 583 -16.31 -16.60 -15.60
N TYR A 584 -15.39 -15.72 -15.95
CA TYR A 584 -14.17 -15.47 -15.18
C TYR A 584 -14.40 -14.58 -13.95
N TYR A 585 -15.44 -13.74 -14.03
CA TYR A 585 -15.82 -12.80 -12.97
C TYR A 585 -17.15 -13.23 -12.36
N TYR A 586 -17.21 -13.45 -11.09
CA TYR A 586 -18.32 -13.94 -10.26
C TYR A 586 -19.48 -14.62 -11.02
N ALA A 587 -19.68 -15.88 -10.74
CA ALA A 587 -20.91 -16.56 -11.14
C ALA A 587 -21.96 -16.43 -10.04
#